data_fb1f0241e0fa56dc83e65864f5e076c6
#
_entry.id   fb1f0241e0fa56dc83e65864f5e076c6
#
_cell.length_a   1.000
_cell.length_b   1.000
_cell.length_c   1.000
_cell.angle_alpha   90.00
_cell.angle_beta   90.00
_cell.angle_gamma   90.00
#
_symmetry.space_group_name_H-M   'P 1'
#
loop_
_entity.id
_entity.type
_entity.pdbx_description
1 polymer ?
#
loop_
_entity_poly.entity_id
_entity_poly.type
_entity_poly.pdbx_seq_one_letter_code
_entity_poly.pdbx_strand_id
1 'polypeptide(L)'
;VSDQDLARFASGTVHEVYSTFAIARDAEWSGRLFVLEMKEESEEGIGTGINIIHHAPALLGQEICFTATLTAIERNEVHTQFEAHEGTRLIASGTQTQKIINKEKLERLFQAIANGA
;
A
#
# COMPACT_ATOMS: atom_id res chain seq x y z
N VAL A 1 -12.70 8.17 5.39
CA VAL A 1 -12.45 7.29 6.55
C VAL A 1 -13.77 6.64 6.98
N SER A 2 -13.83 5.34 6.92
CA SER A 2 -14.99 4.57 7.35
C SER A 2 -14.71 3.85 8.68
N ASP A 3 -15.75 3.24 9.26
CA ASP A 3 -15.60 2.49 10.52
C ASP A 3 -14.51 1.41 10.45
N GLN A 4 -14.31 0.81 9.28
CA GLN A 4 -13.28 -0.23 9.08
C GLN A 4 -11.86 0.32 9.08
N ASP A 5 -11.70 1.63 8.93
CA ASP A 5 -10.39 2.29 8.85
C ASP A 5 -9.89 2.81 10.19
N LEU A 6 -10.66 2.62 11.25
CA LEU A 6 -10.34 3.15 12.57
C LEU A 6 -9.23 2.37 13.27
N ALA A 7 -8.54 3.05 14.19
CA ALA A 7 -7.47 2.46 14.99
C ALA A 7 -8.04 1.44 15.98
N ARG A 8 -8.23 0.22 15.50
CA ARG A 8 -8.87 -0.89 16.20
C ARG A 8 -7.95 -2.10 16.22
N PHE A 9 -7.88 -2.76 17.36
CA PHE A 9 -7.09 -3.97 17.56
C PHE A 9 -7.99 -5.04 18.20
N ALA A 10 -7.42 -6.20 18.55
CA ALA A 10 -8.17 -7.30 19.18
C ALA A 10 -8.90 -6.88 20.46
N SER A 11 -8.38 -5.89 21.18
CA SER A 11 -8.98 -5.34 22.40
C SER A 11 -10.08 -4.31 22.12
N GLY A 12 -10.34 -3.93 20.86
CA GLY A 12 -11.34 -2.96 20.47
C GLY A 12 -10.75 -1.70 19.82
N THR A 13 -11.59 -0.71 19.61
CA THR A 13 -11.18 0.57 19.03
C THR A 13 -10.41 1.41 20.03
N VAL A 14 -9.19 1.79 19.69
CA VAL A 14 -8.35 2.65 20.54
C VAL A 14 -8.77 4.11 20.36
N HIS A 15 -8.89 4.56 19.10
CA HIS A 15 -9.31 5.92 18.74
C HIS A 15 -10.18 5.86 17.49
N GLU A 16 -11.14 6.78 17.39
CA GLU A 16 -11.99 6.90 16.20
C GLU A 16 -11.31 7.74 15.13
N VAL A 17 -10.08 7.37 14.76
CA VAL A 17 -9.27 8.04 13.75
C VAL A 17 -8.77 7.02 12.73
N TYR A 18 -8.44 7.54 11.55
CA TYR A 18 -7.84 6.76 10.46
C TYR A 18 -6.55 6.11 10.96
N SER A 19 -6.50 4.79 10.96
CA SER A 19 -5.36 4.06 11.51
C SER A 19 -4.17 4.06 10.55
N THR A 20 -2.95 3.98 11.11
CA THR A 20 -1.74 3.81 10.31
C THR A 20 -1.83 2.54 9.46
N PHE A 21 -2.43 1.49 10.00
CA PHE A 21 -2.66 0.25 9.27
C PHE A 21 -3.53 0.46 8.03
N ALA A 22 -4.64 1.20 8.14
CA ALA A 22 -5.52 1.48 7.00
C ALA A 22 -4.82 2.41 6.00
N ILE A 23 -4.02 3.37 6.47
CA ILE A 23 -3.19 4.22 5.59
C ILE A 23 -2.23 3.35 4.77
N ALA A 24 -1.58 2.37 5.40
CA ALA A 24 -0.66 1.47 4.71
C ALA A 24 -1.36 0.71 3.59
N ARG A 25 -2.53 0.17 3.87
CA ARG A 25 -3.36 -0.52 2.88
C ARG A 25 -3.68 0.39 1.70
N ASP A 26 -4.16 1.58 1.96
CA ASP A 26 -4.60 2.51 0.92
C ASP A 26 -3.41 3.08 0.14
N ALA A 27 -2.28 3.30 0.80
CA ALA A 27 -1.04 3.73 0.16
C ALA A 27 -0.51 2.64 -0.78
N GLU A 28 -0.50 1.40 -0.35
CA GLU A 28 -0.10 0.27 -1.20
C GLU A 28 -0.99 0.17 -2.43
N TRP A 29 -2.29 0.32 -2.26
CA TRP A 29 -3.22 0.32 -3.38
C TRP A 29 -2.92 1.44 -4.38
N SER A 30 -2.62 2.65 -3.91
CA SER A 30 -2.32 3.78 -4.80
C SER A 30 -1.10 3.52 -5.68
N GLY A 31 -0.07 2.86 -5.15
CA GLY A 31 1.11 2.46 -5.92
C GLY A 31 0.86 1.25 -6.80
N ARG A 32 -0.01 0.32 -6.37
CA ARG A 32 -0.39 -0.84 -7.16
C ARG A 32 -1.08 -0.46 -8.47
N LEU A 33 -1.74 0.69 -8.53
CA LEU A 33 -2.36 1.17 -9.78
C LEU A 33 -1.32 1.32 -10.91
N PHE A 34 -0.10 1.76 -10.60
CA PHE A 34 0.99 1.81 -11.58
C PHE A 34 1.37 0.41 -12.05
N VAL A 35 1.49 -0.54 -11.13
CA VAL A 35 1.83 -1.93 -11.45
C VAL A 35 0.76 -2.55 -12.35
N LEU A 36 -0.51 -2.31 -12.07
CA LEU A 36 -1.62 -2.84 -12.87
C LEU A 36 -1.60 -2.32 -14.31
N GLU A 37 -1.11 -1.11 -14.54
CA GLU A 37 -0.94 -0.55 -15.88
C GLU A 37 0.29 -1.12 -16.62
N MET A 38 1.34 -1.45 -15.89
CA MET A 38 2.62 -1.88 -16.45
C MET A 38 2.70 -3.38 -16.72
N LYS A 39 2.09 -4.19 -15.84
CA LYS A 39 2.25 -5.64 -15.90
C LYS A 39 1.53 -6.25 -17.08
N GLU A 40 2.08 -7.34 -17.60
CA GLU A 40 1.43 -8.19 -18.59
C GLU A 40 0.50 -9.20 -17.90
N GLU A 41 -0.32 -9.88 -18.71
CA GLU A 41 -1.28 -10.86 -18.18
C GLU A 41 -0.60 -12.03 -17.46
N SER A 42 0.60 -12.41 -17.90
CA SER A 42 1.41 -13.47 -17.30
C SER A 42 2.15 -13.03 -16.04
N GLU A 43 1.99 -11.80 -15.61
CA GLU A 43 2.72 -11.21 -14.49
C GLU A 43 1.82 -10.85 -13.33
N GLU A 44 2.41 -10.83 -12.14
CA GLU A 44 1.80 -10.39 -10.89
C GLU A 44 2.63 -9.30 -10.26
N GLY A 45 1.97 -8.39 -9.55
CA GLY A 45 2.64 -7.42 -8.70
C GLY A 45 2.56 -7.84 -7.24
N ILE A 46 3.67 -7.75 -6.53
CA ILE A 46 3.73 -8.03 -5.10
C ILE A 46 4.37 -6.86 -4.36
N GLY A 47 3.80 -6.49 -3.21
CA GLY A 47 4.38 -5.48 -2.34
C GLY A 47 5.63 -6.01 -1.66
N THR A 48 6.70 -5.22 -1.64
CA THR A 48 7.99 -5.61 -1.05
C THR A 48 8.48 -4.66 0.02
N GLY A 49 7.97 -3.45 0.09
CA GLY A 49 8.36 -2.51 1.12
C GLY A 49 7.44 -1.32 1.19
N ILE A 50 7.29 -0.78 2.38
CA ILE A 50 6.52 0.44 2.61
C ILE A 50 7.12 1.22 3.77
N ASN A 51 7.16 2.53 3.61
CA ASN A 51 7.56 3.47 4.66
C ASN A 51 6.45 4.51 4.77
N ILE A 52 5.97 4.75 5.99
CA ILE A 52 4.88 5.68 6.25
C ILE A 52 5.25 6.61 7.40
N ILE A 53 5.01 7.88 7.19
CA ILE A 53 4.99 8.86 8.27
C ILE A 53 3.57 9.39 8.38
N HIS A 54 2.96 9.18 9.55
CA HIS A 54 1.61 9.64 9.84
C HIS A 54 1.73 11.00 10.51
N HIS A 55 1.43 12.07 9.75
CA HIS A 55 1.66 13.45 10.19
C HIS A 55 0.52 14.01 11.04
N ALA A 56 -0.71 13.63 10.75
CA ALA A 56 -1.89 14.20 11.39
C ALA A 56 -3.05 13.20 11.39
N PRO A 57 -3.95 13.29 12.38
CA PRO A 57 -5.12 12.42 12.41
C PRO A 57 -6.15 12.81 11.36
N ALA A 58 -6.89 11.84 10.88
CA ALA A 58 -8.10 12.04 10.09
C ALA A 58 -9.25 11.33 10.77
N LEU A 59 -10.44 11.92 10.70
CA LEU A 59 -11.59 11.49 11.46
C LEU A 59 -12.57 10.69 10.62
N LEU A 60 -13.40 9.92 11.30
CA LEU A 60 -14.48 9.19 10.68
C LEU A 60 -15.31 10.09 9.79
N GLY A 61 -15.58 9.67 8.55
CA GLY A 61 -16.37 10.42 7.57
C GLY A 61 -15.59 11.38 6.71
N GLN A 62 -14.33 11.65 7.03
CA GLN A 62 -13.49 12.52 6.20
C GLN A 62 -13.02 11.80 4.95
N GLU A 63 -12.95 12.54 3.85
CA GLU A 63 -12.46 12.05 2.58
C GLU A 63 -10.94 12.26 2.50
N ILE A 64 -10.22 11.20 2.20
CA ILE A 64 -8.77 11.23 2.07
C ILE A 64 -8.40 11.03 0.61
N CYS A 65 -7.59 11.96 0.09
CA CYS A 65 -7.09 11.90 -1.27
C CYS A 65 -5.62 11.46 -1.27
N PHE A 66 -5.34 10.37 -1.96
CA PHE A 66 -3.98 9.89 -2.15
C PHE A 66 -3.43 10.34 -3.50
N THR A 67 -2.25 10.92 -3.47
CA THR A 67 -1.50 11.26 -4.69
C THR A 67 -0.24 10.42 -4.70
N ALA A 68 -0.13 9.51 -5.66
CA ALA A 68 1.03 8.66 -5.82
C ALA A 68 1.83 9.10 -7.03
N THR A 69 3.14 9.10 -6.90
CA THR A 69 4.08 9.48 -7.94
C THR A 69 5.07 8.36 -8.18
N LEU A 70 5.20 7.94 -9.43
CA LEU A 70 6.23 6.98 -9.82
C LEU A 70 7.59 7.67 -9.76
N THR A 71 8.51 7.11 -8.95
CA THR A 71 9.83 7.72 -8.75
C THR A 71 10.94 6.99 -9.49
N ALA A 72 10.84 5.67 -9.64
CA ALA A 72 11.84 4.89 -10.35
C ALA A 72 11.28 3.52 -10.75
N ILE A 73 11.84 2.97 -11.81
CA ILE A 73 11.67 1.58 -12.19
C ILE A 73 13.07 1.01 -12.31
N GLU A 74 13.41 0.02 -11.49
CA GLU A 74 14.69 -0.63 -11.48
C GLU A 74 14.51 -2.13 -11.66
N ARG A 75 14.84 -2.63 -12.85
CA ARG A 75 14.59 -4.02 -13.24
C ARG A 75 13.08 -4.31 -13.13
N ASN A 76 12.67 -5.18 -12.22
CA ASN A 76 11.27 -5.51 -11.98
C ASN A 76 10.70 -4.81 -10.75
N GLU A 77 11.44 -3.85 -10.18
CA GLU A 77 10.99 -3.09 -9.02
C GLU A 77 10.36 -1.77 -9.43
N VAL A 78 9.19 -1.49 -8.89
CA VAL A 78 8.45 -0.25 -9.10
C VAL A 78 8.47 0.53 -7.81
N HIS A 79 9.09 1.72 -7.85
CA HIS A 79 9.22 2.61 -6.70
C HIS A 79 8.25 3.77 -6.83
N THR A 80 7.44 4.00 -5.80
CA THR A 80 6.50 5.11 -5.76
C THR A 80 6.62 5.88 -4.46
N GLN A 81 6.20 7.14 -4.50
CA GLN A 81 6.04 7.92 -3.29
C GLN A 81 4.61 8.43 -3.25
N PHE A 82 4.08 8.66 -2.06
CA PHE A 82 2.69 9.06 -1.90
C PHE A 82 2.54 10.16 -0.87
N GLU A 83 1.47 10.93 -1.03
CA GLU A 83 0.95 11.84 -0.02
C GLU A 83 -0.54 11.60 0.13
N ALA A 84 -1.02 11.64 1.36
CA ALA A 84 -2.45 11.53 1.67
C ALA A 84 -2.90 12.83 2.32
N HIS A 85 -3.94 13.43 1.77
CA HIS A 85 -4.47 14.70 2.25
C HIS A 85 -5.96 14.59 2.57
N GLU A 86 -6.39 15.31 3.61
CA GLU A 86 -7.78 15.66 3.83
C GLU A 86 -7.89 17.17 3.53
N GLY A 87 -8.55 17.52 2.43
CA GLY A 87 -8.48 18.90 1.93
C GLY A 87 -7.05 19.31 1.66
N THR A 88 -6.59 20.39 2.31
CA THR A 88 -5.21 20.88 2.22
C THR A 88 -4.31 20.34 3.33
N ARG A 89 -4.86 19.57 4.26
CA ARG A 89 -4.15 19.07 5.43
C ARG A 89 -3.43 17.77 5.10
N LEU A 90 -2.09 17.75 5.26
CA LEU A 90 -1.29 16.55 5.03
C LEU A 90 -1.50 15.56 6.19
N ILE A 91 -2.00 14.39 5.87
CA ILE A 91 -2.28 13.33 6.84
C ILE A 91 -1.12 12.35 6.93
N ALA A 92 -0.58 11.93 5.79
CA ALA A 92 0.51 10.97 5.75
C ALA A 92 1.32 11.13 4.49
N SER A 93 2.56 10.65 4.54
CA SER A 93 3.43 10.57 3.36
C SER A 93 4.33 9.35 3.49
N GLY A 94 4.93 8.96 2.38
CA GLY A 94 5.89 7.86 2.41
C GLY A 94 6.26 7.36 1.04
N THR A 95 6.88 6.19 1.06
CA THR A 95 7.35 5.50 -0.14
C THR A 95 6.93 4.05 -0.09
N GLN A 96 6.83 3.44 -1.26
CA GLN A 96 6.61 2.00 -1.34
C GLN A 96 7.30 1.41 -2.54
N THR A 97 7.56 0.12 -2.47
CA THR A 97 8.11 -0.67 -3.56
C THR A 97 7.26 -1.88 -3.81
N GLN A 98 7.15 -2.24 -5.08
CA GLN A 98 6.50 -3.47 -5.52
C GLN A 98 7.40 -4.14 -6.56
N LYS A 99 7.25 -5.45 -6.71
CA LYS A 99 7.90 -6.22 -7.77
C LYS A 99 6.88 -6.76 -8.73
N ILE A 100 7.23 -6.72 -10.01
CA ILE A 100 6.47 -7.41 -11.06
C ILE A 100 7.20 -8.72 -11.33
N ILE A 101 6.50 -9.83 -11.20
CA ILE A 101 7.07 -11.16 -11.32
C ILE A 101 6.15 -12.04 -12.17
N ASN A 102 6.75 -12.97 -12.92
CA ASN A 102 6.00 -13.95 -13.69
C ASN A 102 5.17 -14.85 -12.78
N LYS A 103 3.89 -15.06 -13.11
CA LYS A 103 2.95 -15.86 -12.32
C LYS A 103 3.43 -17.29 -12.10
N GLU A 104 3.94 -17.92 -13.14
CA GLU A 104 4.44 -19.31 -13.02
C GLU A 104 5.64 -19.40 -12.10
N LYS A 105 6.55 -18.44 -12.19
CA LYS A 105 7.73 -18.39 -11.34
C LYS A 105 7.31 -18.19 -9.87
N LEU A 106 6.35 -17.33 -9.63
CA LEU A 106 5.83 -17.06 -8.29
C LEU A 106 5.15 -18.31 -7.72
N GLU A 107 4.35 -19.00 -8.52
CA GLU A 107 3.67 -20.22 -8.11
C GLU A 107 4.65 -21.34 -7.79
N ARG A 108 5.70 -21.50 -8.60
CA ARG A 108 6.77 -22.47 -8.33
C ARG A 108 7.49 -22.17 -7.01
N LEU A 109 7.71 -20.88 -6.72
CA LEU A 109 8.31 -20.47 -5.46
C LEU A 109 7.40 -20.85 -4.28
N PHE A 110 6.09 -20.60 -4.40
CA PHE A 110 5.13 -20.94 -3.35
C PHE A 110 5.09 -22.46 -3.11
N GLN A 111 5.11 -23.26 -4.17
CA GLN A 111 5.15 -24.72 -4.03
C GLN A 111 6.44 -25.20 -3.37
N ALA A 112 7.58 -24.60 -3.74
CA ALA A 112 8.85 -24.93 -3.11
C ALA A 112 8.83 -24.62 -1.61
N ILE A 113 8.30 -23.48 -1.23
CA ILE A 113 8.17 -23.08 0.18
C ILE A 113 7.23 -24.04 0.92
N ALA A 114 6.09 -24.40 0.32
CA ALA A 114 5.13 -25.33 0.92
C ALA A 114 5.73 -26.72 1.12
N ASN A 115 6.72 -27.11 0.30
CA ASN A 115 7.42 -28.39 0.39
C ASN A 115 8.68 -28.33 1.27
N GLY A 116 8.84 -27.24 2.03
CA GLY A 116 9.92 -27.11 3.01
C GLY A 116 11.22 -26.55 2.49
N ALA A 117 11.17 -25.90 1.35
CA ALA A 117 12.35 -25.22 0.80
C ALA A 117 12.64 -23.89 1.52
#